data_a776f2b745cb584b2bef831e226506f7
#
_entry.id   a776f2b745cb584b2bef831e226506f7
#
_cell.length_a   1.000
_cell.length_b   1.000
_cell.length_c   1.000
_cell.angle_alpha   90.00
_cell.angle_beta   90.00
_cell.angle_gamma   90.00
#
_symmetry.space_group_name_H-M   'P 1'
#
loop_
_entity.id
_entity.type
_entity.pdbx_description
1 polymer ?
#
loop_
_entity_poly.entity_id
_entity_poly.type
_entity_poly.pdbx_seq_one_letter_code
_entity_poly.pdbx_strand_id
1 'polypeptide(L)'
;MKPVFKNTYLRTTLLVLSGLFLGWLFFHHSTPSSSTNQVTTAQTKHQIWTCAMHPQIRMEAPGQCPICGMDLIPLVENATVPNPDAIVMSESAMQIANVQTSVVTRQLPLKEIRLFGKIQPDERLIQTLPAHIPGRIDQLLVNFTGEYIRKGQTIAYIYSPELVTAEQELLEALKFKDSNPGIIDAARDKLKQWMLTSDQIAQIERSGKVKDEFEVKSMLSGTISNRRVNVGDHVATGQSLFELVDLSHVWALFDAYESDLSWIKKGSTVNFTVESVPGKTFSGAVSFIDPTINPLTRVSRVRVEVSNSSGLLKPEMFATGAIKTQLGSSKVLVVPKSAVLWTGVRSVVYVKGDDKTKNAFTLRDITLGSEIGDSYMVAGGIKDGDVIVTNGAFAIDAAAQLAGKPSMMNPSPVKKAQQPSGKNTKPDEMDPNMQM
;
A
#
# COMPACT_ATOMS: atom_id res chain seq x y z
N MET A 1 -30.26 -49.22 64.67
CA MET A 1 -30.06 -48.09 63.73
C MET A 1 -30.18 -46.80 64.49
N LYS A 2 -29.06 -46.07 64.68
CA LYS A 2 -29.00 -44.86 65.52
C LYS A 2 -28.97 -43.65 64.52
N PRO A 3 -29.70 -42.56 64.85
CA PRO A 3 -29.69 -41.32 64.00
C PRO A 3 -28.45 -40.50 64.28
N VAL A 4 -27.82 -40.04 63.22
CA VAL A 4 -26.70 -39.11 63.25
C VAL A 4 -27.22 -37.70 63.47
N PHE A 5 -26.86 -37.10 64.59
CA PHE A 5 -27.17 -35.72 64.99
C PHE A 5 -26.62 -34.72 63.94
N LYS A 6 -27.54 -33.94 63.34
CA LYS A 6 -27.23 -32.75 62.54
C LYS A 6 -26.79 -31.60 63.47
N ASN A 7 -25.50 -31.43 63.72
CA ASN A 7 -25.00 -30.32 64.53
C ASN A 7 -24.56 -29.17 63.59
N THR A 8 -25.58 -28.48 63.04
CA THR A 8 -25.40 -27.33 62.13
C THR A 8 -24.64 -26.21 62.84
N TYR A 9 -24.82 -26.03 64.13
CA TYR A 9 -24.13 -25.00 64.93
C TYR A 9 -22.61 -25.32 65.08
N LEU A 10 -22.24 -26.57 65.18
CA LEU A 10 -20.81 -26.95 65.28
C LEU A 10 -20.04 -26.69 63.95
N ARG A 11 -20.73 -26.83 62.83
CA ARG A 11 -20.13 -26.50 61.49
C ARG A 11 -20.00 -25.02 61.28
N THR A 12 -20.96 -24.19 61.69
CA THR A 12 -20.92 -22.72 61.55
C THR A 12 -19.86 -22.12 62.49
N THR A 13 -19.72 -22.62 63.74
CA THR A 13 -18.67 -22.15 64.66
C THR A 13 -17.28 -22.53 64.15
N LEU A 14 -17.10 -23.70 63.53
CA LEU A 14 -15.82 -24.12 62.98
C LEU A 14 -15.40 -23.27 61.77
N LEU A 15 -16.36 -22.89 60.93
CA LEU A 15 -16.13 -21.98 59.78
C LEU A 15 -15.78 -20.55 60.21
N VAL A 16 -16.41 -20.03 61.24
CA VAL A 16 -16.10 -18.71 61.80
C VAL A 16 -14.72 -18.70 62.47
N LEU A 17 -14.38 -19.73 63.22
CA LEU A 17 -13.05 -19.86 63.81
C LEU A 17 -11.95 -20.03 62.76
N SER A 18 -12.19 -20.77 61.68
CA SER A 18 -11.22 -20.90 60.57
C SER A 18 -11.03 -19.59 59.83
N GLY A 19 -12.11 -18.81 59.60
CA GLY A 19 -12.04 -17.47 58.98
C GLY A 19 -11.26 -16.48 59.86
N LEU A 20 -11.48 -16.49 61.18
CA LEU A 20 -10.72 -15.66 62.13
C LEU A 20 -9.22 -16.06 62.18
N PHE A 21 -8.91 -17.34 62.13
CA PHE A 21 -7.55 -17.83 62.09
C PHE A 21 -6.82 -17.47 60.83
N LEU A 22 -7.47 -17.60 59.67
CA LEU A 22 -6.94 -17.15 58.39
C LEU A 22 -6.75 -15.62 58.34
N GLY A 23 -7.72 -14.84 58.84
CA GLY A 23 -7.61 -13.39 58.98
C GLY A 23 -6.42 -12.97 59.85
N TRP A 24 -6.22 -13.65 61.00
CA TRP A 24 -5.08 -13.38 61.86
C TRP A 24 -3.73 -13.71 61.18
N LEU A 25 -3.68 -14.78 60.37
CA LEU A 25 -2.46 -15.21 59.66
C LEU A 25 -2.07 -14.25 58.55
N PHE A 26 -3.05 -13.65 57.88
CA PHE A 26 -2.79 -12.67 56.80
C PHE A 26 -2.55 -11.23 57.30
N PHE A 27 -3.10 -10.85 58.44
CA PHE A 27 -3.00 -9.48 58.97
C PHE A 27 -2.06 -9.31 60.16
N HIS A 28 -1.42 -10.38 60.64
CA HIS A 28 -0.43 -10.30 61.71
C HIS A 28 0.93 -9.85 61.11
N HIS A 29 1.03 -8.55 60.84
CA HIS A 29 2.29 -7.92 60.46
C HIS A 29 3.05 -7.59 61.75
N SER A 30 4.17 -8.27 61.95
CA SER A 30 5.09 -8.01 63.03
C SER A 30 5.73 -6.63 62.83
N THR A 31 5.50 -5.72 63.75
CA THR A 31 6.28 -4.49 63.88
C THR A 31 7.69 -4.85 64.32
N PRO A 32 8.74 -4.48 63.60
CA PRO A 32 10.10 -4.68 64.13
C PRO A 32 10.38 -3.66 65.20
N SER A 33 10.77 -4.18 66.33
CA SER A 33 11.24 -3.44 67.50
C SER A 33 12.45 -2.56 67.14
N SER A 34 12.41 -1.34 67.61
CA SER A 34 13.51 -0.36 67.62
C SER A 34 14.71 -0.91 68.40
N SER A 35 15.77 -1.28 67.68
CA SER A 35 17.11 -1.45 68.30
C SER A 35 17.88 -0.15 68.11
N THR A 36 18.08 0.54 69.22
CA THR A 36 19.01 1.66 69.36
C THR A 36 20.43 1.20 69.06
N ASN A 37 21.01 1.73 67.95
CA ASN A 37 22.46 1.67 67.77
C ASN A 37 22.98 2.96 67.13
N GLN A 38 23.78 3.61 67.89
CA GLN A 38 24.95 4.43 67.59
C GLN A 38 24.91 5.38 66.39
N VAL A 39 24.93 6.65 66.71
CA VAL A 39 25.25 7.81 65.91
C VAL A 39 26.59 7.59 65.21
N THR A 40 26.49 7.33 63.89
CA THR A 40 27.54 7.62 62.95
C THR A 40 27.02 8.78 62.10
N THR A 41 27.66 9.91 62.18
CA THR A 41 27.41 11.12 61.40
C THR A 41 27.53 10.81 59.87
N ALA A 42 26.45 10.33 59.29
CA ALA A 42 26.28 10.33 57.84
C ALA A 42 25.59 11.65 57.47
N GLN A 43 26.28 12.46 56.71
CA GLN A 43 25.75 13.66 56.08
C GLN A 43 24.41 13.36 55.43
N THR A 44 23.32 13.89 55.95
CA THR A 44 22.00 13.92 55.32
C THR A 44 22.12 14.69 54.03
N LYS A 45 22.21 13.98 52.92
CA LYS A 45 21.99 14.59 51.61
C LYS A 45 20.55 15.14 51.60
N HIS A 46 20.41 16.45 51.65
CA HIS A 46 19.14 17.13 51.43
C HIS A 46 18.60 16.67 50.05
N GLN A 47 17.59 15.84 50.08
CA GLN A 47 16.93 15.38 48.87
C GLN A 47 15.90 16.43 48.48
N ILE A 48 16.19 17.19 47.42
CA ILE A 48 15.28 18.18 46.86
C ILE A 48 14.24 17.48 45.97
N TRP A 49 12.99 17.89 46.12
CA TRP A 49 11.88 17.39 45.34
C TRP A 49 11.45 18.45 44.31
N THR A 50 11.15 18.03 43.09
CA THR A 50 10.74 18.93 41.99
C THR A 50 9.53 18.38 41.27
N CYS A 51 8.79 19.23 40.55
CA CYS A 51 7.70 18.83 39.68
C CYS A 51 8.21 18.51 38.29
N ALA A 52 7.76 17.41 37.71
CA ALA A 52 8.11 17.02 36.31
C ALA A 52 7.70 18.06 35.28
N MET A 53 6.60 18.80 35.52
CA MET A 53 6.10 19.86 34.64
C MET A 53 6.60 21.25 34.96
N HIS A 54 6.99 21.50 36.24
CA HIS A 54 7.46 22.78 36.76
C HIS A 54 8.81 22.63 37.44
N PRO A 55 9.94 22.49 36.73
CA PRO A 55 11.27 22.21 37.30
C PRO A 55 11.78 23.34 38.20
N GLN A 56 11.21 24.52 38.15
CA GLN A 56 11.51 25.64 39.00
C GLN A 56 10.96 25.49 40.42
N ILE A 57 9.98 24.60 40.62
CA ILE A 57 9.45 24.27 41.94
C ILE A 57 10.43 23.26 42.58
N ARG A 58 11.12 23.74 43.65
CA ARG A 58 12.04 22.91 44.43
C ARG A 58 11.56 22.93 45.86
N MET A 59 11.27 21.77 46.40
CA MET A 59 10.83 21.59 47.78
C MET A 59 11.74 20.59 48.50
N GLU A 60 11.93 20.77 49.78
CA GLU A 60 12.79 19.91 50.61
C GLU A 60 12.07 18.67 51.15
N ALA A 61 10.77 18.53 50.86
CA ALA A 61 9.94 17.44 51.29
C ALA A 61 9.06 16.90 50.11
N PRO A 62 8.68 15.61 50.14
CA PRO A 62 7.72 15.08 49.22
C PRO A 62 6.36 15.74 49.41
N GLY A 63 5.63 16.01 48.33
CA GLY A 63 4.33 16.67 48.34
C GLY A 63 3.79 16.91 46.95
N GLN A 64 2.77 17.74 46.85
CA GLN A 64 2.17 18.11 45.56
C GLN A 64 2.67 19.46 45.06
N CYS A 65 2.81 19.58 43.74
CA CYS A 65 3.19 20.83 43.09
C CYS A 65 2.10 21.89 43.28
N PRO A 66 2.44 23.08 43.84
CA PRO A 66 1.46 24.14 44.09
C PRO A 66 0.85 24.77 42.81
N ILE A 67 1.44 24.49 41.65
CA ILE A 67 0.97 25.02 40.38
C ILE A 67 0.02 24.07 39.65
N CYS A 68 0.33 22.74 39.65
CA CYS A 68 -0.43 21.77 38.85
C CYS A 68 -1.01 20.61 39.68
N GLY A 69 -0.76 20.55 41.02
CA GLY A 69 -1.29 19.49 41.89
C GLY A 69 -0.68 18.10 41.71
N MET A 70 0.31 17.92 40.81
CA MET A 70 0.98 16.61 40.63
C MET A 70 1.99 16.35 41.74
N ASP A 71 2.20 15.07 42.06
CA ASP A 71 3.17 14.65 43.06
C ASP A 71 4.59 15.03 42.62
N LEU A 72 5.39 15.54 43.59
CA LEU A 72 6.77 15.91 43.36
C LEU A 72 7.64 14.65 43.29
N ILE A 73 8.63 14.68 42.43
CA ILE A 73 9.62 13.63 42.24
C ILE A 73 10.98 14.05 42.82
N PRO A 74 11.79 13.14 43.37
CA PRO A 74 13.10 13.50 43.93
C PRO A 74 14.03 14.01 42.82
N LEU A 75 14.62 15.19 43.02
CA LEU A 75 15.64 15.76 42.18
C LEU A 75 16.95 15.01 42.37
N VAL A 76 17.36 14.23 41.40
CA VAL A 76 18.66 13.55 41.45
C VAL A 76 19.73 14.52 40.95
N GLU A 77 20.38 15.26 41.85
CA GLU A 77 21.36 16.31 41.50
C GLU A 77 22.72 15.79 40.98
N ASN A 78 22.97 14.49 40.94
CA ASN A 78 24.27 13.94 40.58
C ASN A 78 24.24 13.06 39.35
N ALA A 79 24.01 13.67 38.20
CA ALA A 79 24.52 13.11 36.97
C ALA A 79 25.40 14.17 36.30
N THR A 80 26.70 14.12 36.52
CA THR A 80 27.66 14.77 35.59
C THR A 80 27.36 14.26 34.19
N VAL A 81 26.49 14.98 33.48
CA VAL A 81 26.17 14.70 32.08
C VAL A 81 27.39 15.17 31.32
N PRO A 82 28.06 14.32 30.53
CA PRO A 82 29.26 14.73 29.77
C PRO A 82 28.98 15.86 28.78
N ASN A 83 27.71 16.07 28.42
CA ASN A 83 27.28 17.13 27.52
C ASN A 83 26.35 18.10 28.28
N PRO A 84 26.72 19.40 28.46
CA PRO A 84 25.90 20.41 29.12
C PRO A 84 24.57 20.67 28.37
N ASP A 85 24.51 20.40 27.09
CA ASP A 85 23.33 20.61 26.24
C ASP A 85 22.34 19.42 26.30
N ALA A 86 22.69 18.32 26.96
CA ALA A 86 21.83 17.15 27.06
C ALA A 86 20.68 17.36 28.06
N ILE A 87 19.50 16.91 27.70
CA ILE A 87 18.31 16.84 28.55
C ILE A 87 18.24 15.46 29.19
N VAL A 88 18.21 15.42 30.52
CA VAL A 88 18.01 14.18 31.27
C VAL A 88 16.56 14.07 31.70
N MET A 89 15.91 12.96 31.35
CA MET A 89 14.54 12.67 31.78
C MET A 89 14.53 11.49 32.76
N SER A 90 13.66 11.59 33.78
CA SER A 90 13.38 10.45 34.65
C SER A 90 12.59 9.37 33.86
N GLU A 91 12.65 8.15 34.34
CA GLU A 91 11.93 7.05 33.72
C GLU A 91 10.41 7.26 33.75
N SER A 92 9.89 7.83 34.85
CA SER A 92 8.49 8.20 34.94
C SER A 92 8.10 9.31 33.97
N ALA A 93 8.93 10.32 33.76
CA ALA A 93 8.69 11.38 32.79
C ALA A 93 8.68 10.83 31.33
N MET A 94 9.56 9.87 31.02
CA MET A 94 9.58 9.21 29.72
C MET A 94 8.32 8.38 29.48
N GLN A 95 7.83 7.68 30.50
CA GLN A 95 6.58 6.91 30.40
C GLN A 95 5.37 7.83 30.16
N ILE A 96 5.26 8.92 30.92
CA ILE A 96 4.17 9.90 30.77
C ILE A 96 4.20 10.52 29.36
N ALA A 97 5.38 10.88 28.88
CA ALA A 97 5.56 11.46 27.54
C ALA A 97 5.54 10.41 26.41
N ASN A 98 5.37 9.13 26.72
CA ASN A 98 5.43 8.01 25.77
C ASN A 98 6.65 8.08 24.86
N VAL A 99 7.83 8.32 25.45
CA VAL A 99 9.08 8.44 24.70
C VAL A 99 9.51 7.07 24.17
N GLN A 100 9.54 6.93 22.85
CA GLN A 100 10.04 5.75 22.16
C GLN A 100 11.30 6.09 21.37
N THR A 101 12.18 5.13 21.28
CA THR A 101 13.45 5.30 20.56
C THR A 101 13.63 4.20 19.51
N SER A 102 14.33 4.52 18.44
CA SER A 102 14.73 3.56 17.40
C SER A 102 16.19 3.77 17.03
N VAL A 103 16.84 2.69 16.61
CA VAL A 103 18.22 2.73 16.13
C VAL A 103 18.23 3.16 14.66
N VAL A 104 19.05 4.14 14.34
CA VAL A 104 19.28 4.57 12.96
C VAL A 104 20.10 3.51 12.24
N THR A 105 19.59 3.02 11.13
CA THR A 105 20.27 1.99 10.33
C THR A 105 20.37 2.41 8.87
N ARG A 106 21.40 1.87 8.20
CA ARG A 106 21.52 2.04 6.75
C ARG A 106 20.64 1.05 6.03
N GLN A 107 19.69 1.54 5.26
CA GLN A 107 18.76 0.74 4.47
C GLN A 107 18.83 1.11 3.00
N LEU A 108 18.43 0.18 2.13
CA LEU A 108 18.19 0.51 0.72
C LEU A 108 16.97 1.43 0.64
N PRO A 109 17.10 2.59 -0.03
CA PRO A 109 15.98 3.52 -0.14
C PRO A 109 14.93 2.94 -1.09
N LEU A 110 13.83 2.45 -0.53
CA LEU A 110 12.69 1.89 -1.26
C LEU A 110 11.53 2.89 -1.21
N LYS A 111 11.16 3.41 -2.37
CA LYS A 111 9.93 4.19 -2.52
C LYS A 111 8.78 3.25 -2.87
N GLU A 112 7.70 3.30 -2.11
CA GLU A 112 6.45 2.64 -2.43
C GLU A 112 5.51 3.63 -3.11
N ILE A 113 5.12 3.33 -4.34
CA ILE A 113 4.20 4.13 -5.14
C ILE A 113 2.87 3.40 -5.13
N ARG A 114 1.84 4.05 -4.61
CA ARG A 114 0.46 3.52 -4.63
C ARG A 114 -0.23 3.93 -5.91
N LEU A 115 -0.87 2.97 -6.56
CA LEU A 115 -1.55 3.13 -7.82
C LEU A 115 -3.00 2.69 -7.67
N PHE A 116 -3.90 3.48 -8.24
CA PHE A 116 -5.31 3.14 -8.32
C PHE A 116 -5.67 2.91 -9.78
N GLY A 117 -6.53 1.94 -10.03
CA GLY A 117 -6.87 1.60 -11.40
C GLY A 117 -8.06 0.67 -11.52
N LYS A 118 -8.22 0.13 -12.72
CA LYS A 118 -9.30 -0.80 -13.05
C LYS A 118 -8.76 -1.97 -13.87
N ILE A 119 -9.46 -3.10 -13.75
CA ILE A 119 -9.25 -4.23 -14.63
C ILE A 119 -9.97 -3.95 -15.96
N GLN A 120 -9.25 -4.13 -17.05
CA GLN A 120 -9.80 -3.99 -18.42
C GLN A 120 -9.52 -5.27 -19.22
N PRO A 121 -10.35 -5.59 -20.20
CA PRO A 121 -10.03 -6.67 -21.12
C PRO A 121 -8.78 -6.33 -21.92
N ASP A 122 -8.04 -7.35 -22.34
CA ASP A 122 -6.96 -7.16 -23.31
C ASP A 122 -7.57 -6.84 -24.67
N GLU A 123 -7.41 -5.60 -25.15
CA GLU A 123 -7.96 -5.12 -26.41
C GLU A 123 -7.50 -5.97 -27.61
N ARG A 124 -6.33 -6.60 -27.52
CA ARG A 124 -5.80 -7.48 -28.58
C ARG A 124 -6.61 -8.79 -28.70
N LEU A 125 -7.35 -9.15 -27.66
CA LEU A 125 -8.16 -10.35 -27.57
C LEU A 125 -9.66 -10.07 -27.75
N ILE A 126 -10.00 -8.85 -28.13
CA ILE A 126 -11.36 -8.49 -28.55
C ILE A 126 -11.51 -8.86 -30.02
N GLN A 127 -12.50 -9.66 -30.33
CA GLN A 127 -12.76 -10.16 -31.68
C GLN A 127 -14.22 -9.92 -32.03
N THR A 128 -14.44 -9.50 -33.27
CA THR A 128 -15.79 -9.31 -33.81
C THR A 128 -16.22 -10.57 -34.55
N LEU A 129 -17.43 -11.00 -34.29
CA LEU A 129 -18.08 -12.07 -35.05
C LEU A 129 -19.04 -11.45 -36.08
N PRO A 130 -18.65 -11.38 -37.36
CA PRO A 130 -19.47 -10.80 -38.40
C PRO A 130 -20.46 -11.80 -38.97
N ALA A 131 -21.53 -11.30 -39.60
CA ALA A 131 -22.37 -12.10 -40.48
C ALA A 131 -21.61 -12.42 -41.77
N HIS A 132 -21.53 -13.68 -42.13
CA HIS A 132 -20.96 -14.11 -43.42
C HIS A 132 -22.00 -14.16 -44.50
N ILE A 133 -23.27 -14.27 -44.13
CA ILE A 133 -24.43 -14.44 -45.01
C ILE A 133 -25.39 -13.27 -44.74
N PRO A 134 -25.85 -12.58 -45.76
CA PRO A 134 -26.90 -11.57 -45.59
C PRO A 134 -28.24 -12.24 -45.36
N GLY A 135 -29.10 -11.64 -44.56
CA GLY A 135 -30.42 -12.20 -44.29
C GLY A 135 -31.08 -11.63 -43.05
N ARG A 136 -32.22 -12.18 -42.68
CA ARG A 136 -32.96 -11.85 -41.47
C ARG A 136 -32.63 -12.83 -40.38
N ILE A 137 -32.42 -12.37 -39.17
CA ILE A 137 -32.22 -13.20 -37.99
C ILE A 137 -33.58 -13.70 -37.50
N ASP A 138 -33.84 -15.01 -37.64
CA ASP A 138 -35.08 -15.61 -37.20
C ASP A 138 -35.02 -16.05 -35.72
N GLN A 139 -33.84 -16.55 -35.28
CA GLN A 139 -33.62 -16.96 -33.90
C GLN A 139 -32.20 -16.58 -33.44
N LEU A 140 -32.11 -16.15 -32.20
CA LEU A 140 -30.85 -16.02 -31.48
C LEU A 140 -30.81 -17.07 -30.36
N LEU A 141 -29.79 -17.93 -30.36
CA LEU A 141 -29.56 -18.91 -29.30
C LEU A 141 -28.73 -18.35 -28.16
N VAL A 142 -28.05 -17.23 -28.42
CA VAL A 142 -27.22 -16.50 -27.49
C VAL A 142 -27.86 -15.12 -27.26
N ASN A 143 -28.40 -14.91 -26.04
CA ASN A 143 -29.36 -13.83 -25.81
C ASN A 143 -28.80 -12.66 -24.97
N PHE A 144 -27.68 -12.85 -24.24
CA PHE A 144 -27.20 -11.83 -23.32
C PHE A 144 -25.67 -11.69 -23.34
N THR A 145 -25.23 -10.51 -22.98
CA THR A 145 -23.81 -10.21 -22.73
C THR A 145 -23.32 -10.96 -21.47
N GLY A 146 -22.07 -11.38 -21.48
CA GLY A 146 -21.48 -12.20 -20.41
C GLY A 146 -21.60 -13.70 -20.63
N GLU A 147 -22.36 -14.16 -21.64
CA GLU A 147 -22.44 -15.57 -22.02
C GLU A 147 -21.16 -16.01 -22.72
N TYR A 148 -20.69 -17.22 -22.41
CA TYR A 148 -19.49 -17.80 -23.04
C TYR A 148 -19.88 -18.64 -24.24
N ILE A 149 -19.29 -18.33 -25.38
CA ILE A 149 -19.48 -19.07 -26.65
C ILE A 149 -18.26 -19.93 -26.92
N ARG A 150 -18.49 -21.14 -27.43
CA ARG A 150 -17.44 -22.06 -27.92
C ARG A 150 -17.35 -22.03 -29.42
N LYS A 151 -16.17 -22.18 -29.95
CA LYS A 151 -15.96 -22.39 -31.40
C LYS A 151 -16.81 -23.57 -31.89
N GLY A 152 -17.54 -23.38 -33.00
CA GLY A 152 -18.47 -24.37 -33.57
C GLY A 152 -19.87 -24.37 -32.96
N GLN A 153 -20.13 -23.61 -31.88
CA GLN A 153 -21.46 -23.49 -31.28
C GLN A 153 -22.37 -22.70 -32.23
N THR A 154 -23.60 -23.18 -32.42
CA THR A 154 -24.65 -22.45 -33.13
C THR A 154 -25.11 -21.28 -32.30
N ILE A 155 -25.11 -20.05 -32.86
CA ILE A 155 -25.41 -18.79 -32.19
C ILE A 155 -26.71 -18.15 -32.67
N ALA A 156 -27.06 -18.38 -33.92
CA ALA A 156 -28.24 -17.80 -34.55
C ALA A 156 -28.74 -18.68 -35.67
N TYR A 157 -29.99 -18.50 -36.04
CA TYR A 157 -30.56 -18.96 -37.28
C TYR A 157 -30.91 -17.74 -38.13
N ILE A 158 -30.48 -17.77 -39.39
CA ILE A 158 -30.70 -16.71 -40.37
C ILE A 158 -31.49 -17.24 -41.56
N TYR A 159 -32.53 -16.53 -41.96
CA TYR A 159 -33.20 -16.73 -43.24
C TYR A 159 -32.49 -15.87 -44.32
N SER A 160 -31.95 -16.51 -45.34
CA SER A 160 -31.26 -15.84 -46.45
C SER A 160 -31.80 -16.29 -47.79
N PRO A 161 -32.53 -15.39 -48.53
CA PRO A 161 -33.00 -15.70 -49.87
C PRO A 161 -31.87 -16.06 -50.86
N GLU A 162 -30.72 -15.42 -50.70
CA GLU A 162 -29.54 -15.66 -51.55
C GLU A 162 -28.97 -17.07 -51.33
N LEU A 163 -28.95 -17.54 -50.08
CA LEU A 163 -28.47 -18.86 -49.76
C LEU A 163 -29.45 -19.94 -50.21
N VAL A 164 -30.76 -19.70 -50.03
CA VAL A 164 -31.82 -20.58 -50.56
C VAL A 164 -31.62 -20.76 -52.07
N THR A 165 -31.35 -19.69 -52.82
CA THR A 165 -31.08 -19.77 -54.27
C THR A 165 -29.82 -20.57 -54.55
N ALA A 166 -28.74 -20.37 -53.82
CA ALA A 166 -27.48 -21.10 -54.02
C ALA A 166 -27.61 -22.61 -53.68
N GLU A 167 -28.41 -22.96 -52.65
CA GLU A 167 -28.75 -24.37 -52.37
C GLU A 167 -29.54 -24.99 -53.50
N GLN A 168 -30.53 -24.26 -54.06
CA GLN A 168 -31.27 -24.73 -55.25
C GLN A 168 -30.32 -24.96 -56.43
N GLU A 169 -29.41 -24.06 -56.68
CA GLU A 169 -28.39 -24.22 -57.75
C GLU A 169 -27.56 -25.46 -57.54
N LEU A 170 -27.10 -25.75 -56.26
CA LEU A 170 -26.37 -26.99 -55.96
C LEU A 170 -27.21 -28.24 -56.22
N LEU A 171 -28.48 -28.27 -55.74
CA LEU A 171 -29.36 -29.40 -55.90
C LEU A 171 -29.71 -29.64 -57.38
N GLU A 172 -29.89 -28.59 -58.21
CA GLU A 172 -30.04 -28.72 -59.62
C GLU A 172 -28.75 -29.25 -60.33
N ALA A 173 -27.56 -28.71 -59.89
CA ALA A 173 -26.29 -29.20 -60.42
C ALA A 173 -26.08 -30.71 -60.16
N LEU A 174 -26.55 -31.22 -59.02
CA LEU A 174 -26.46 -32.66 -58.68
C LEU A 174 -27.25 -33.57 -59.60
N LYS A 175 -28.34 -33.06 -60.26
CA LYS A 175 -29.12 -33.81 -61.26
C LYS A 175 -28.32 -34.05 -62.54
N PHE A 176 -27.32 -33.22 -62.83
CA PHE A 176 -26.45 -33.31 -64.01
C PHE A 176 -25.06 -33.89 -63.70
N LYS A 177 -24.94 -34.66 -62.58
CA LYS A 177 -23.67 -35.20 -62.04
C LYS A 177 -22.84 -35.95 -63.09
N ASP A 178 -23.49 -36.76 -63.90
CA ASP A 178 -22.80 -37.61 -64.87
C ASP A 178 -22.38 -36.83 -66.16
N SER A 179 -23.01 -35.70 -66.40
CA SER A 179 -22.76 -34.88 -67.61
C SER A 179 -21.74 -33.80 -67.43
N ASN A 180 -21.68 -33.21 -66.27
CA ASN A 180 -20.75 -32.09 -65.99
C ASN A 180 -20.40 -31.92 -64.49
N PRO A 181 -19.43 -32.68 -64.01
CA PRO A 181 -19.04 -32.62 -62.56
C PRO A 181 -18.49 -31.24 -62.13
N GLY A 182 -17.95 -30.47 -63.05
CA GLY A 182 -17.38 -29.14 -62.72
C GLY A 182 -18.41 -28.10 -62.23
N ILE A 183 -19.70 -28.24 -62.64
CA ILE A 183 -20.77 -27.36 -62.17
C ILE A 183 -21.06 -27.60 -60.69
N ILE A 184 -20.96 -28.85 -60.23
CA ILE A 184 -21.17 -29.22 -58.84
C ILE A 184 -20.08 -28.61 -57.94
N ASP A 185 -18.83 -28.72 -58.41
CA ASP A 185 -17.71 -28.14 -57.65
C ASP A 185 -17.82 -26.62 -57.58
N ALA A 186 -18.21 -25.96 -58.65
CA ALA A 186 -18.46 -24.51 -58.64
C ALA A 186 -19.59 -24.12 -57.67
N ALA A 187 -20.70 -24.89 -57.65
CA ALA A 187 -21.80 -24.64 -56.70
C ALA A 187 -21.38 -24.88 -55.25
N ARG A 188 -20.57 -25.90 -54.97
CA ARG A 188 -19.99 -26.17 -53.66
C ARG A 188 -19.08 -25.03 -53.21
N ASP A 189 -18.22 -24.56 -54.11
CA ASP A 189 -17.28 -23.48 -53.81
C ASP A 189 -18.01 -22.15 -53.54
N LYS A 190 -19.13 -21.88 -54.23
CA LYS A 190 -19.99 -20.74 -53.89
C LYS A 190 -20.52 -20.79 -52.46
N LEU A 191 -20.98 -21.97 -52.01
CA LEU A 191 -21.45 -22.15 -50.62
C LEU A 191 -20.30 -22.07 -49.59
N LYS A 192 -19.10 -22.56 -49.94
CA LYS A 192 -17.91 -22.41 -49.11
C LYS A 192 -17.48 -20.95 -48.95
N GLN A 193 -17.64 -20.11 -49.98
CA GLN A 193 -17.37 -18.66 -49.89
C GLN A 193 -18.25 -17.98 -48.84
N TRP A 194 -19.45 -18.48 -48.58
CA TRP A 194 -20.32 -18.05 -47.48
C TRP A 194 -20.05 -18.77 -46.16
N MET A 195 -18.87 -19.42 -46.04
CA MET A 195 -18.39 -20.09 -44.83
C MET A 195 -19.25 -21.27 -44.35
N LEU A 196 -20.05 -21.88 -45.25
CA LEU A 196 -20.68 -23.16 -44.94
C LEU A 196 -19.61 -24.24 -44.80
N THR A 197 -19.74 -25.04 -43.75
CA THR A 197 -18.82 -26.15 -43.51
C THR A 197 -19.09 -27.30 -44.51
N SER A 198 -18.07 -28.10 -44.80
CA SER A 198 -18.23 -29.27 -45.67
C SER A 198 -19.35 -30.22 -45.20
N ASP A 199 -19.54 -30.32 -43.87
CA ASP A 199 -20.62 -31.16 -43.31
C ASP A 199 -22.02 -30.58 -43.59
N GLN A 200 -22.16 -29.25 -43.52
CA GLN A 200 -23.41 -28.58 -43.89
C GLN A 200 -23.72 -28.75 -45.37
N ILE A 201 -22.74 -28.60 -46.25
CA ILE A 201 -22.90 -28.83 -47.70
C ILE A 201 -23.28 -30.28 -47.98
N ALA A 202 -22.57 -31.25 -47.36
CA ALA A 202 -22.91 -32.66 -47.50
C ALA A 202 -24.30 -33.02 -46.92
N GLN A 203 -24.78 -32.29 -45.93
CA GLN A 203 -26.13 -32.44 -45.38
C GLN A 203 -27.19 -31.95 -46.41
N ILE A 204 -26.95 -30.83 -47.08
CA ILE A 204 -27.81 -30.29 -48.14
C ILE A 204 -27.89 -31.33 -49.27
N GLU A 205 -26.75 -31.81 -49.76
CA GLU A 205 -26.68 -32.84 -50.83
C GLU A 205 -27.44 -34.13 -50.45
N ARG A 206 -27.33 -34.59 -49.22
CA ARG A 206 -28.00 -35.80 -48.72
C ARG A 206 -29.50 -35.63 -48.54
N SER A 207 -29.92 -34.42 -48.04
CA SER A 207 -31.34 -34.18 -47.78
C SER A 207 -32.14 -33.99 -49.07
N GLY A 208 -31.49 -33.48 -50.14
CA GLY A 208 -32.16 -33.16 -51.42
C GLY A 208 -33.22 -32.04 -51.27
N LYS A 209 -33.24 -31.34 -50.14
CA LYS A 209 -34.21 -30.28 -49.86
C LYS A 209 -33.48 -29.00 -49.47
N VAL A 210 -33.98 -27.91 -49.95
CA VAL A 210 -33.56 -26.54 -49.58
C VAL A 210 -33.94 -26.30 -48.14
N LYS A 211 -33.06 -25.66 -47.38
CA LYS A 211 -33.33 -25.22 -46.00
C LYS A 211 -33.70 -23.72 -46.03
N ASP A 212 -34.74 -23.37 -45.25
CA ASP A 212 -35.15 -21.98 -45.08
C ASP A 212 -34.32 -21.26 -44.04
N GLU A 213 -33.85 -21.99 -43.03
CA GLU A 213 -33.07 -21.48 -41.87
C GLU A 213 -31.66 -22.05 -41.87
N PHE A 214 -30.68 -21.17 -41.75
CA PHE A 214 -29.26 -21.50 -41.70
C PHE A 214 -28.66 -21.29 -40.34
N GLU A 215 -27.94 -22.30 -39.84
CA GLU A 215 -27.19 -22.22 -38.62
C GLU A 215 -25.94 -21.36 -38.80
N VAL A 216 -25.88 -20.25 -38.08
CA VAL A 216 -24.65 -19.45 -37.93
C VAL A 216 -23.86 -20.01 -36.76
N LYS A 217 -22.67 -20.55 -37.04
CA LYS A 217 -21.77 -21.12 -36.05
C LYS A 217 -20.65 -20.14 -35.73
N SER A 218 -20.31 -20.06 -34.45
CA SER A 218 -19.18 -19.25 -34.03
C SER A 218 -17.86 -19.84 -34.52
N MET A 219 -17.02 -19.02 -35.12
CA MET A 219 -15.64 -19.38 -35.49
C MET A 219 -14.67 -19.23 -34.34
N LEU A 220 -15.09 -18.60 -33.27
CA LEU A 220 -14.28 -18.16 -32.15
C LEU A 220 -14.87 -18.66 -30.84
N SER A 221 -14.03 -18.72 -29.81
CA SER A 221 -14.46 -18.94 -28.43
C SER A 221 -14.20 -17.68 -27.63
N GLY A 222 -15.10 -17.31 -26.73
CA GLY A 222 -14.94 -16.15 -25.89
C GLY A 222 -16.23 -15.77 -25.16
N THR A 223 -16.16 -14.76 -24.33
CA THR A 223 -17.32 -14.19 -23.64
C THR A 223 -17.88 -13.03 -24.47
N ILE A 224 -19.19 -12.96 -24.62
CA ILE A 224 -19.85 -11.87 -25.32
C ILE A 224 -19.68 -10.57 -24.52
N SER A 225 -18.95 -9.62 -25.07
CA SER A 225 -18.84 -8.27 -24.51
C SER A 225 -19.97 -7.36 -24.99
N ASN A 226 -20.39 -7.55 -26.23
CA ASN A 226 -21.45 -6.74 -26.83
C ASN A 226 -22.27 -7.55 -27.83
N ARG A 227 -23.61 -7.41 -27.76
CA ARG A 227 -24.56 -7.95 -28.72
C ARG A 227 -25.10 -6.80 -29.57
N ARG A 228 -24.91 -6.88 -30.88
CA ARG A 228 -25.23 -5.79 -31.84
C ARG A 228 -26.47 -6.05 -32.68
N VAL A 229 -27.13 -7.19 -32.46
CA VAL A 229 -28.28 -7.61 -33.28
C VAL A 229 -29.39 -8.21 -32.42
N ASN A 230 -30.62 -8.14 -32.95
CA ASN A 230 -31.82 -8.70 -32.34
C ASN A 230 -32.53 -9.66 -33.29
N VAL A 231 -33.45 -10.47 -32.77
CA VAL A 231 -34.35 -11.27 -33.58
C VAL A 231 -35.21 -10.34 -34.46
N GLY A 232 -35.30 -10.67 -35.73
CA GLY A 232 -36.00 -9.86 -36.73
C GLY A 232 -35.13 -8.85 -37.47
N ASP A 233 -33.89 -8.59 -37.02
CA ASP A 233 -32.97 -7.68 -37.70
C ASP A 233 -32.52 -8.27 -39.04
N HIS A 234 -32.36 -7.41 -40.02
CA HIS A 234 -31.71 -7.74 -41.28
C HIS A 234 -30.23 -7.40 -41.21
N VAL A 235 -29.38 -8.36 -41.52
CA VAL A 235 -27.94 -8.20 -41.49
C VAL A 235 -27.34 -8.31 -42.87
N ALA A 236 -26.33 -7.48 -43.15
CA ALA A 236 -25.54 -7.53 -44.37
C ALA A 236 -24.26 -8.36 -44.10
N THR A 237 -23.66 -8.87 -45.19
CA THR A 237 -22.35 -9.53 -45.11
C THR A 237 -21.31 -8.58 -44.53
N GLY A 238 -20.55 -9.05 -43.55
CA GLY A 238 -19.55 -8.25 -42.83
C GLY A 238 -20.10 -7.44 -41.65
N GLN A 239 -21.42 -7.38 -41.47
CA GLN A 239 -22.00 -6.69 -40.30
C GLN A 239 -21.71 -7.43 -39.03
N SER A 240 -21.23 -6.73 -37.99
CA SER A 240 -20.94 -7.28 -36.69
C SER A 240 -22.21 -7.78 -35.99
N LEU A 241 -22.24 -9.06 -35.63
CA LEU A 241 -23.31 -9.66 -34.84
C LEU A 241 -23.01 -9.58 -33.36
N PHE A 242 -21.83 -10.01 -32.98
CA PHE A 242 -21.36 -10.07 -31.61
C PHE A 242 -19.92 -9.59 -31.53
N GLU A 243 -19.58 -9.09 -30.37
CA GLU A 243 -18.22 -8.78 -29.98
C GLU A 243 -17.84 -9.75 -28.84
N LEU A 244 -16.76 -10.49 -29.05
CA LEU A 244 -16.27 -11.50 -28.14
C LEU A 244 -14.96 -11.05 -27.51
N VAL A 245 -14.75 -11.38 -26.27
CA VAL A 245 -13.51 -11.12 -25.54
C VAL A 245 -13.01 -12.41 -24.88
N ASP A 246 -11.72 -12.67 -25.02
CA ASP A 246 -11.06 -13.69 -24.22
C ASP A 246 -10.54 -13.06 -22.93
N LEU A 247 -11.12 -13.48 -21.79
CA LEU A 247 -10.79 -13.00 -20.46
C LEU A 247 -9.71 -13.83 -19.76
N SER A 248 -9.04 -14.75 -20.46
CA SER A 248 -7.92 -15.52 -19.91
C SER A 248 -6.71 -14.64 -19.55
N HIS A 249 -6.59 -13.50 -20.23
CA HIS A 249 -5.65 -12.43 -19.93
C HIS A 249 -6.41 -11.13 -19.81
N VAL A 250 -6.02 -10.32 -18.83
CA VAL A 250 -6.61 -9.01 -18.59
C VAL A 250 -5.52 -7.98 -18.35
N TRP A 251 -5.86 -6.74 -18.56
CA TRP A 251 -5.02 -5.61 -18.20
C TRP A 251 -5.49 -5.01 -16.89
N ALA A 252 -4.57 -4.77 -15.98
CA ALA A 252 -4.79 -3.84 -14.89
C ALA A 252 -4.23 -2.48 -15.33
N LEU A 253 -5.12 -1.53 -15.59
CA LEU A 253 -4.77 -0.17 -15.98
C LEU A 253 -4.75 0.70 -14.74
N PHE A 254 -3.57 1.16 -14.36
CA PHE A 254 -3.36 2.03 -13.21
C PHE A 254 -3.11 3.46 -13.64
N ASP A 255 -3.62 4.40 -12.87
CA ASP A 255 -3.37 5.81 -13.01
C ASP A 255 -2.15 6.18 -12.16
N ALA A 256 -1.10 6.68 -12.79
CA ALA A 256 0.12 7.15 -12.16
C ALA A 256 0.23 8.67 -12.28
N TYR A 257 0.44 9.35 -11.16
CA TYR A 257 0.66 10.79 -11.17
C TYR A 257 1.99 11.17 -11.83
N GLU A 258 2.04 12.34 -12.42
CA GLU A 258 3.23 12.89 -13.09
C GLU A 258 4.49 12.84 -12.20
N SER A 259 4.33 13.14 -10.89
CA SER A 259 5.41 13.08 -9.90
C SER A 259 6.01 11.69 -9.70
N ASP A 260 5.25 10.63 -10.01
CA ASP A 260 5.66 9.25 -9.78
C ASP A 260 6.15 8.55 -11.04
N LEU A 261 5.86 9.10 -12.22
CA LEU A 261 6.21 8.50 -13.52
C LEU A 261 7.72 8.26 -13.67
N SER A 262 8.56 9.16 -13.15
CA SER A 262 10.01 9.03 -13.21
C SER A 262 10.55 7.76 -12.54
N TRP A 263 9.77 7.20 -11.62
CA TRP A 263 10.13 6.02 -10.82
C TRP A 263 9.54 4.72 -11.35
N ILE A 264 8.56 4.80 -12.25
CA ILE A 264 7.89 3.64 -12.84
C ILE A 264 8.58 3.32 -14.17
N LYS A 265 9.02 2.09 -14.33
CA LYS A 265 9.69 1.63 -15.54
C LYS A 265 8.96 0.42 -16.11
N LYS A 266 9.05 0.27 -17.44
CA LYS A 266 8.62 -0.98 -18.09
C LYS A 266 9.36 -2.16 -17.46
N GLY A 267 8.63 -3.23 -17.12
CA GLY A 267 9.14 -4.39 -16.39
C GLY A 267 9.07 -4.27 -14.86
N SER A 268 8.72 -3.10 -14.28
CA SER A 268 8.48 -2.99 -12.84
C SER A 268 7.34 -3.91 -12.40
N THR A 269 7.52 -4.62 -11.30
CA THR A 269 6.47 -5.49 -10.75
C THR A 269 5.48 -4.65 -9.94
N VAL A 270 4.21 -4.80 -10.25
CA VAL A 270 3.07 -4.23 -9.51
C VAL A 270 2.39 -5.35 -8.76
N ASN A 271 2.32 -5.22 -7.44
CA ASN A 271 1.46 -6.06 -6.61
C ASN A 271 0.17 -5.31 -6.35
N PHE A 272 -0.97 -5.95 -6.60
CA PHE A 272 -2.25 -5.28 -6.44
C PHE A 272 -3.32 -6.20 -5.84
N THR A 273 -4.32 -5.58 -5.26
CA THR A 273 -5.52 -6.23 -4.72
C THR A 273 -6.76 -5.69 -5.41
N VAL A 274 -7.80 -6.51 -5.43
CA VAL A 274 -9.12 -6.14 -5.95
C VAL A 274 -10.13 -6.33 -4.83
N GLU A 275 -10.95 -5.31 -4.56
CA GLU A 275 -11.89 -5.34 -3.43
C GLU A 275 -12.88 -6.51 -3.51
N SER A 276 -13.27 -6.89 -4.72
CA SER A 276 -14.20 -8.01 -4.96
C SER A 276 -13.61 -9.39 -4.67
N VAL A 277 -12.28 -9.48 -4.44
CA VAL A 277 -11.58 -10.75 -4.14
C VAL A 277 -10.70 -10.53 -2.90
N PRO A 278 -11.29 -10.44 -1.71
CA PRO A 278 -10.57 -10.12 -0.48
C PRO A 278 -9.53 -11.19 -0.14
N GLY A 279 -8.40 -10.77 0.40
CA GLY A 279 -7.32 -11.65 0.84
C GLY A 279 -6.43 -12.20 -0.28
N LYS A 280 -6.70 -11.89 -1.55
CA LYS A 280 -5.85 -12.33 -2.67
C LYS A 280 -5.06 -11.17 -3.24
N THR A 281 -3.75 -11.33 -3.32
CA THR A 281 -2.84 -10.42 -4.00
C THR A 281 -2.51 -10.98 -5.38
N PHE A 282 -2.63 -10.13 -6.38
CA PHE A 282 -2.21 -10.39 -7.75
C PHE A 282 -0.91 -9.67 -8.03
N SER A 283 -0.15 -10.15 -9.00
CA SER A 283 1.07 -9.49 -9.43
C SER A 283 1.19 -9.52 -10.96
N GLY A 284 1.78 -8.48 -11.51
CA GLY A 284 2.07 -8.40 -12.92
C GLY A 284 3.20 -7.42 -13.20
N ALA A 285 3.74 -7.48 -14.40
CA ALA A 285 4.78 -6.55 -14.83
C ALA A 285 4.18 -5.39 -15.63
N VAL A 286 4.72 -4.19 -15.45
CA VAL A 286 4.39 -3.04 -16.30
C VAL A 286 4.80 -3.35 -17.74
N SER A 287 3.82 -3.49 -18.62
CA SER A 287 4.04 -3.76 -20.05
C SER A 287 4.13 -2.48 -20.87
N PHE A 288 3.38 -1.45 -20.49
CA PHE A 288 3.31 -0.19 -21.20
C PHE A 288 3.00 0.97 -20.24
N ILE A 289 3.56 2.12 -20.54
CA ILE A 289 3.25 3.40 -19.90
C ILE A 289 2.81 4.33 -21.01
N ASP A 290 1.63 4.92 -20.86
CA ASP A 290 1.08 5.84 -21.85
C ASP A 290 2.02 7.06 -21.97
N PRO A 291 2.47 7.43 -23.18
CA PRO A 291 3.33 8.60 -23.37
C PRO A 291 2.58 9.92 -23.16
N THR A 292 1.26 9.88 -23.07
CA THR A 292 0.43 11.07 -22.87
C THR A 292 -0.07 11.17 -21.43
N ILE A 293 -0.11 12.41 -20.93
CA ILE A 293 -0.69 12.72 -19.62
C ILE A 293 -2.06 13.34 -19.85
N ASN A 294 -3.06 12.84 -19.16
CA ASN A 294 -4.39 13.46 -19.18
C ASN A 294 -4.32 14.85 -18.53
N PRO A 295 -4.63 15.92 -19.26
CA PRO A 295 -4.47 17.30 -18.75
C PRO A 295 -5.41 17.65 -17.61
N LEU A 296 -6.54 16.96 -17.47
CA LEU A 296 -7.52 17.21 -16.40
C LEU A 296 -7.13 16.54 -15.09
N THR A 297 -6.67 15.28 -15.18
CA THR A 297 -6.37 14.47 -13.98
C THR A 297 -4.90 14.44 -13.62
N ARG A 298 -4.01 14.91 -14.51
CA ARG A 298 -2.55 14.87 -14.35
C ARG A 298 -1.98 13.47 -14.14
N VAL A 299 -2.66 12.47 -14.68
CA VAL A 299 -2.21 11.07 -14.62
C VAL A 299 -1.85 10.53 -16.01
N SER A 300 -0.92 9.60 -16.05
CA SER A 300 -0.64 8.73 -17.20
C SER A 300 -1.05 7.31 -16.84
N ARG A 301 -1.52 6.56 -17.83
CA ARG A 301 -1.94 5.17 -17.63
C ARG A 301 -0.75 4.22 -17.70
N VAL A 302 -0.67 3.38 -16.68
CA VAL A 302 0.32 2.31 -16.57
C VAL A 302 -0.41 0.98 -16.75
N ARG A 303 -0.06 0.27 -17.82
CA ARG A 303 -0.66 -1.02 -18.16
C ARG A 303 0.16 -2.17 -17.59
N VAL A 304 -0.51 -3.04 -16.86
CA VAL A 304 0.04 -4.26 -16.29
C VAL A 304 -0.69 -5.45 -16.89
N GLU A 305 0.02 -6.37 -17.50
CA GLU A 305 -0.55 -7.59 -18.05
C GLU A 305 -0.65 -8.67 -16.97
N VAL A 306 -1.82 -9.29 -16.88
CA VAL A 306 -2.14 -10.26 -15.82
C VAL A 306 -2.83 -11.48 -16.41
N SER A 307 -2.32 -12.66 -16.08
CA SER A 307 -3.00 -13.92 -16.41
C SER A 307 -4.21 -14.13 -15.50
N ASN A 308 -5.36 -14.40 -16.08
CA ASN A 308 -6.64 -14.58 -15.40
C ASN A 308 -7.24 -16.00 -15.64
N SER A 309 -6.40 -17.03 -15.60
CA SER A 309 -6.82 -18.41 -15.83
C SER A 309 -7.93 -18.88 -14.86
N SER A 310 -8.02 -18.29 -13.68
CA SER A 310 -9.05 -18.58 -12.68
C SER A 310 -10.38 -17.84 -12.94
N GLY A 311 -10.42 -16.86 -13.88
CA GLY A 311 -11.60 -16.04 -14.17
C GLY A 311 -12.06 -15.12 -13.03
N LEU A 312 -11.22 -14.90 -12.02
CA LEU A 312 -11.55 -14.09 -10.84
C LEU A 312 -11.55 -12.59 -11.14
N LEU A 313 -10.67 -12.16 -12.04
CA LEU A 313 -10.58 -10.77 -12.45
C LEU A 313 -11.61 -10.51 -13.55
N LYS A 314 -12.56 -9.64 -13.26
CA LYS A 314 -13.59 -9.22 -14.23
C LYS A 314 -13.33 -7.79 -14.67
N PRO A 315 -13.61 -7.45 -15.93
CA PRO A 315 -13.56 -6.05 -16.38
C PRO A 315 -14.33 -5.11 -15.45
N GLU A 316 -13.87 -3.86 -15.36
CA GLU A 316 -14.38 -2.78 -14.51
C GLU A 316 -14.19 -2.97 -12.99
N MET A 317 -13.58 -4.05 -12.52
CA MET A 317 -13.19 -4.16 -11.11
C MET A 317 -12.13 -3.13 -10.76
N PHE A 318 -12.30 -2.44 -9.63
CA PHE A 318 -11.29 -1.54 -9.08
C PHE A 318 -10.12 -2.32 -8.50
N ALA A 319 -8.91 -1.84 -8.78
CA ALA A 319 -7.67 -2.41 -8.31
C ALA A 319 -6.83 -1.36 -7.60
N THR A 320 -6.25 -1.73 -6.46
CA THR A 320 -5.27 -0.92 -5.73
C THR A 320 -3.93 -1.62 -5.78
N GLY A 321 -2.96 -0.99 -6.42
CA GLY A 321 -1.63 -1.53 -6.63
C GLY A 321 -0.55 -0.77 -5.89
N ALA A 322 0.60 -1.43 -5.72
CA ALA A 322 1.81 -0.84 -5.19
C ALA A 322 3.03 -1.28 -6.00
N ILE A 323 3.87 -0.32 -6.34
CA ILE A 323 5.20 -0.55 -6.92
C ILE A 323 6.22 -0.20 -5.87
N LYS A 324 7.15 -1.13 -5.59
CA LYS A 324 8.33 -0.86 -4.77
C LYS A 324 9.50 -0.61 -5.71
N THR A 325 9.96 0.63 -5.75
CA THR A 325 11.11 1.02 -6.56
C THR A 325 12.28 1.42 -5.67
N GLN A 326 13.48 1.06 -6.10
CA GLN A 326 14.72 1.38 -5.39
C GLN A 326 15.25 2.72 -5.90
N LEU A 327 15.41 3.68 -4.98
CA LEU A 327 15.87 5.04 -5.30
C LEU A 327 17.39 5.13 -5.54
N GLY A 328 18.14 4.09 -5.20
CA GLY A 328 19.60 4.04 -5.37
C GLY A 328 20.16 2.67 -5.00
N SER A 329 21.35 2.38 -5.45
CA SER A 329 22.06 1.10 -5.20
C SER A 329 22.79 1.08 -3.85
N SER A 330 23.04 2.23 -3.23
CA SER A 330 23.75 2.34 -1.96
C SER A 330 22.78 2.43 -0.78
N LYS A 331 23.17 1.80 0.34
CA LYS A 331 22.44 1.93 1.59
C LYS A 331 22.63 3.34 2.16
N VAL A 332 21.53 4.01 2.51
CA VAL A 332 21.51 5.35 3.10
C VAL A 332 20.94 5.30 4.51
N LEU A 333 21.28 6.30 5.32
CA LEU A 333 20.66 6.45 6.64
C LEU A 333 19.21 6.88 6.46
N VAL A 334 18.32 6.22 7.19
CA VAL A 334 16.88 6.48 7.13
C VAL A 334 16.35 6.74 8.54
N VAL A 335 15.50 7.78 8.67
CA VAL A 335 14.84 8.13 9.92
C VAL A 335 13.33 8.22 9.72
N PRO A 336 12.51 7.72 10.64
CA PRO A 336 11.06 7.88 10.59
C PRO A 336 10.67 9.37 10.62
N LYS A 337 9.62 9.75 9.90
CA LYS A 337 9.08 11.12 9.91
C LYS A 337 8.74 11.59 11.32
N SER A 338 8.24 10.69 12.16
CA SER A 338 7.86 10.98 13.54
C SER A 338 9.05 11.38 14.44
N ALA A 339 10.28 11.03 14.05
CA ALA A 339 11.49 11.40 14.80
C ALA A 339 11.98 12.81 14.48
N VAL A 340 11.53 13.38 13.36
CA VAL A 340 12.04 14.66 12.85
C VAL A 340 11.15 15.80 13.32
N LEU A 341 11.73 16.75 14.05
CA LEU A 341 11.11 18.02 14.38
C LEU A 341 11.53 19.06 13.34
N TRP A 342 10.55 19.61 12.64
CA TRP A 342 10.80 20.56 11.56
C TRP A 342 10.25 21.94 11.89
N THR A 343 11.12 22.97 11.78
CA THR A 343 10.77 24.37 12.03
C THR A 343 10.52 25.19 10.76
N GLY A 344 10.56 24.56 9.58
CA GLY A 344 10.54 25.23 8.28
C GLY A 344 11.94 25.57 7.75
N VAL A 345 12.87 25.90 8.62
CA VAL A 345 14.26 26.27 8.29
C VAL A 345 15.25 25.17 8.70
N ARG A 346 14.97 24.48 9.81
CA ARG A 346 15.83 23.45 10.39
C ARG A 346 15.07 22.16 10.59
N SER A 347 15.78 21.06 10.39
CA SER A 347 15.32 19.71 10.73
C SER A 347 16.21 19.19 11.85
N VAL A 348 15.60 18.79 12.96
CA VAL A 348 16.33 18.36 14.14
C VAL A 348 15.78 17.04 14.66
N VAL A 349 16.63 16.27 15.33
CA VAL A 349 16.28 15.01 16.00
C VAL A 349 16.88 15.02 17.40
N TYR A 350 16.24 14.30 18.32
CA TYR A 350 16.81 14.03 19.63
C TYR A 350 17.52 12.67 19.60
N VAL A 351 18.81 12.67 19.89
CA VAL A 351 19.66 11.48 19.96
C VAL A 351 19.89 11.11 21.43
N LYS A 352 19.64 9.85 21.78
CA LYS A 352 19.94 9.32 23.10
C LYS A 352 21.45 9.17 23.27
N GLY A 353 21.99 9.65 24.37
CA GLY A 353 23.43 9.48 24.71
C GLY A 353 23.80 8.03 24.99
N ASP A 354 25.06 7.72 24.79
CA ASP A 354 25.63 6.36 24.95
C ASP A 354 25.65 5.85 26.41
N ASP A 355 25.42 6.73 27.39
CA ASP A 355 25.39 6.35 28.78
C ASP A 355 24.12 5.56 29.10
N LYS A 356 24.29 4.25 29.27
CA LYS A 356 23.22 3.28 29.59
C LYS A 356 22.48 3.57 30.89
N THR A 357 23.11 4.34 31.80
CA THR A 357 22.56 4.64 33.13
C THR A 357 21.68 5.87 33.13
N LYS A 358 21.65 6.67 32.05
CA LYS A 358 20.98 7.97 32.01
C LYS A 358 20.17 8.12 30.74
N ASN A 359 18.91 8.49 30.92
CA ASN A 359 18.04 8.86 29.80
C ASN A 359 18.35 10.30 29.40
N ALA A 360 19.54 10.51 28.84
CA ALA A 360 20.04 11.79 28.33
C ALA A 360 19.79 11.90 26.83
N PHE A 361 19.19 12.99 26.38
CA PHE A 361 18.87 13.26 24.99
C PHE A 361 19.54 14.55 24.56
N THR A 362 20.15 14.54 23.39
CA THR A 362 20.83 15.71 22.82
C THR A 362 20.19 16.08 21.49
N LEU A 363 19.89 17.36 21.32
CA LEU A 363 19.41 17.88 20.06
C LEU A 363 20.52 17.84 19.02
N ARG A 364 20.20 17.36 17.81
CA ARG A 364 21.14 17.32 16.71
C ARG A 364 20.47 17.80 15.42
N ASP A 365 21.11 18.75 14.75
CA ASP A 365 20.68 19.19 13.42
C ASP A 365 20.96 18.11 12.38
N ILE A 366 20.00 17.88 11.51
CA ILE A 366 20.13 16.90 10.42
C ILE A 366 19.82 17.56 9.08
N THR A 367 20.49 17.06 8.04
CA THR A 367 20.16 17.44 6.67
C THR A 367 19.31 16.33 6.06
N LEU A 368 18.06 16.67 5.76
CA LEU A 368 17.11 15.75 5.13
C LEU A 368 17.38 15.66 3.63
N GLY A 369 17.25 14.45 3.09
CA GLY A 369 17.18 14.18 1.66
C GLY A 369 15.74 13.91 1.22
N SER A 370 15.58 13.03 0.22
CA SER A 370 14.27 12.67 -0.32
C SER A 370 13.41 11.92 0.70
N GLU A 371 12.12 12.12 0.59
CA GLU A 371 11.12 11.39 1.35
C GLU A 371 10.94 9.97 0.82
N ILE A 372 10.86 9.00 1.72
CA ILE A 372 10.70 7.58 1.40
C ILE A 372 9.56 7.02 2.26
N GLY A 373 8.34 6.98 1.73
CA GLY A 373 7.18 6.54 2.49
C GLY A 373 7.01 7.31 3.80
N ASP A 374 7.05 6.61 4.93
CA ASP A 374 6.92 7.21 6.27
C ASP A 374 8.29 7.61 6.89
N SER A 375 9.32 7.74 6.08
CA SER A 375 10.68 8.05 6.51
C SER A 375 11.35 9.08 5.62
N TYR A 376 12.43 9.70 6.12
CA TYR A 376 13.32 10.56 5.35
C TYR A 376 14.69 9.90 5.18
N MET A 377 15.31 10.09 4.03
CA MET A 377 16.74 9.89 3.87
C MET A 377 17.47 10.97 4.64
N VAL A 378 18.62 10.65 5.24
CA VAL A 378 19.47 11.63 5.93
C VAL A 378 20.80 11.73 5.22
N ALA A 379 21.11 12.95 4.76
CA ALA A 379 22.38 13.26 4.11
C ALA A 379 23.50 13.54 5.11
N GLY A 380 23.17 14.02 6.32
CA GLY A 380 24.17 14.32 7.35
C GLY A 380 23.55 14.67 8.68
N GLY A 381 24.37 14.73 9.73
CA GLY A 381 23.97 15.09 11.09
C GLY A 381 23.82 13.92 12.07
N ILE A 382 23.60 12.69 11.58
CA ILE A 382 23.52 11.48 12.40
C ILE A 382 24.41 10.38 11.83
N LYS A 383 24.68 9.37 12.64
CA LYS A 383 25.53 8.21 12.31
C LYS A 383 24.72 6.92 12.38
N ASP A 384 25.23 5.91 11.71
CA ASP A 384 24.73 4.53 11.82
C ASP A 384 24.91 4.03 13.26
N GLY A 385 23.87 3.47 13.84
CA GLY A 385 23.84 3.04 15.23
C GLY A 385 23.38 4.10 16.24
N ASP A 386 23.23 5.37 15.86
CA ASP A 386 22.66 6.40 16.73
C ASP A 386 21.24 5.98 17.14
N VAL A 387 20.89 6.16 18.43
CA VAL A 387 19.53 5.90 18.95
C VAL A 387 18.76 7.21 18.96
N ILE A 388 17.73 7.31 18.14
CA ILE A 388 16.91 8.53 18.02
C ILE A 388 15.53 8.35 18.66
N VAL A 389 14.95 9.45 19.11
CA VAL A 389 13.58 9.48 19.62
C VAL A 389 12.60 9.50 18.45
N THR A 390 11.70 8.53 18.43
CA THR A 390 10.68 8.40 17.37
C THR A 390 9.29 8.84 17.81
N ASN A 391 9.03 8.82 19.11
CA ASN A 391 7.80 9.35 19.70
C ASN A 391 8.14 10.13 20.98
N GLY A 392 7.33 11.13 21.32
CA GLY A 392 7.57 12.00 22.48
C GLY A 392 8.67 13.06 22.30
N ALA A 393 9.19 13.25 21.07
CA ALA A 393 10.25 14.23 20.79
C ALA A 393 9.85 15.67 21.15
N PHE A 394 8.58 16.06 20.96
CA PHE A 394 8.07 17.36 21.36
C PHE A 394 8.08 17.57 22.90
N ALA A 395 7.82 16.55 23.67
CA ALA A 395 7.89 16.65 25.14
C ALA A 395 9.32 16.88 25.62
N ILE A 396 10.30 16.22 24.97
CA ILE A 396 11.73 16.47 25.24
C ILE A 396 12.11 17.89 24.85
N ASP A 397 11.62 18.38 23.69
CA ASP A 397 11.89 19.73 23.21
C ASP A 397 11.30 20.77 24.15
N ALA A 398 10.07 20.58 24.64
CA ALA A 398 9.46 21.46 25.63
C ALA A 398 10.26 21.49 26.94
N ALA A 399 10.75 20.33 27.41
CA ALA A 399 11.61 20.26 28.59
C ALA A 399 12.95 20.99 28.36
N ALA A 400 13.51 20.89 27.13
CA ALA A 400 14.71 21.62 26.74
C ALA A 400 14.50 23.14 26.77
N GLN A 401 13.39 23.62 26.21
CA GLN A 401 13.04 25.03 26.24
C GLN A 401 12.90 25.57 27.66
N LEU A 402 12.18 24.84 28.53
CA LEU A 402 12.01 25.22 29.94
C LEU A 402 13.33 25.23 30.71
N ALA A 403 14.25 24.35 30.35
CA ALA A 403 15.59 24.30 30.98
C ALA A 403 16.58 25.31 30.38
N GLY A 404 16.16 26.14 29.39
CA GLY A 404 17.03 27.11 28.71
C GLY A 404 18.12 26.44 27.84
N LYS A 405 17.92 25.18 27.44
CA LYS A 405 18.85 24.39 26.63
C LYS A 405 18.50 24.50 25.13
N PRO A 406 19.42 24.06 24.26
CA PRO A 406 19.13 24.00 22.84
C PRO A 406 17.87 23.20 22.54
N SER A 407 17.00 23.82 21.74
CA SER A 407 15.70 23.26 21.36
C SER A 407 15.43 23.55 19.86
N MET A 408 14.33 23.02 19.34
CA MET A 408 13.96 23.31 17.95
C MET A 408 13.80 24.82 17.71
N MET A 409 13.30 25.59 18.69
CA MET A 409 13.09 27.06 18.59
C MET A 409 14.29 27.87 19.04
N ASN A 410 15.16 27.32 19.89
CA ASN A 410 16.35 28.01 20.40
C ASN A 410 17.60 27.22 20.01
N PRO A 411 18.24 27.55 18.86
CA PRO A 411 19.44 26.86 18.41
C PRO A 411 20.62 27.07 19.35
N SER A 412 21.50 26.06 19.46
CA SER A 412 22.80 26.24 20.11
C SER A 412 23.55 27.40 19.45
N PRO A 413 24.22 28.28 20.20
CA PRO A 413 25.07 29.30 19.63
C PRO A 413 26.16 28.59 18.80
N VAL A 414 26.14 28.81 17.49
CA VAL A 414 27.13 28.24 16.56
C VAL A 414 28.49 28.72 17.06
N LYS A 415 29.36 27.82 17.52
CA LYS A 415 30.79 28.08 17.67
C LYS A 415 31.29 28.52 16.28
N LYS A 416 31.39 29.81 16.03
CA LYS A 416 32.06 30.32 14.84
C LYS A 416 33.43 29.67 14.78
N ALA A 417 33.64 28.84 13.77
CA ALA A 417 34.98 28.39 13.43
C ALA A 417 35.85 29.62 13.33
N GLN A 418 36.89 29.70 14.15
CA GLN A 418 37.90 30.77 14.07
C GLN A 418 38.43 30.76 12.65
N GLN A 419 38.06 31.77 11.90
CA GLN A 419 38.76 32.11 10.66
C GLN A 419 40.25 32.31 11.00
N PRO A 420 41.17 31.66 10.32
CA PRO A 420 42.59 31.95 10.50
C PRO A 420 42.81 33.44 10.16
N SER A 421 43.36 34.17 11.12
CA SER A 421 43.71 35.58 10.98
C SER A 421 44.63 35.73 9.76
N GLY A 422 44.05 36.22 8.65
CA GLY A 422 44.80 36.64 7.48
C GLY A 422 45.70 37.81 7.82
N LYS A 423 46.95 37.66 7.58
CA LYS A 423 47.97 38.70 7.70
C LYS A 423 47.53 39.98 6.98
N ASN A 424 47.58 41.11 7.71
CA ASN A 424 47.54 42.45 7.15
C ASN A 424 48.63 42.61 6.07
N THR A 425 48.25 42.65 4.82
CA THR A 425 49.03 43.24 3.74
C THR A 425 48.55 44.70 3.59
N LYS A 426 49.48 45.64 3.77
CA LYS A 426 49.30 47.07 3.53
C LYS A 426 48.78 47.29 2.11
N PRO A 427 47.97 48.34 1.89
CA PRO A 427 47.63 48.75 0.52
C PRO A 427 48.83 49.42 -0.11
N ASP A 428 49.24 48.95 -1.28
CA ASP A 428 50.22 49.63 -2.17
C ASP A 428 49.53 50.87 -2.78
N GLU A 429 50.33 51.94 -2.79
CA GLU A 429 50.06 53.25 -3.38
C GLU A 429 49.73 53.14 -4.87
N MET A 430 48.65 53.74 -5.29
CA MET A 430 48.29 53.93 -6.68
C MET A 430 49.21 54.99 -7.34
N ASP A 431 49.90 54.57 -8.37
CA ASP A 431 50.66 55.42 -9.30
C ASP A 431 49.70 56.22 -10.20
N PRO A 432 49.83 57.61 -10.24
CA PRO A 432 48.85 58.43 -10.92
C PRO A 432 49.18 58.66 -12.42
N ASN A 433 49.78 57.73 -13.13
CA ASN A 433 50.14 57.99 -14.54
C ASN A 433 49.79 56.78 -15.42
N MET A 434 48.51 56.66 -15.83
CA MET A 434 48.12 55.99 -17.07
C MET A 434 46.88 56.65 -17.64
N GLN A 435 47.15 57.72 -18.43
CA GLN A 435 46.30 58.16 -19.54
C GLN A 435 46.55 57.23 -20.74
N MET A 436 45.48 56.67 -21.24
CA MET A 436 44.96 56.56 -22.62
C MET A 436 44.05 55.36 -22.73
#